data_e937c3a01ef0bbef3a1575a0a095329c
#
_entry.id   e937c3a01ef0bbef3a1575a0a095329c
#
_cell.length_a   1.000
_cell.length_b   1.000
_cell.length_c   1.000
_cell.angle_alpha   90.00
_cell.angle_beta   90.00
_cell.angle_gamma   90.00
#
_symmetry.space_group_name_H-M   'P 1'
#
loop_
_entity.id
_entity.type
_entity.pdbx_description
1 polymer ?
#
loop_
_entity_poly.entity_id
_entity_poly.type
_entity_poly.pdbx_seq_one_letter_code
_entity_poly.pdbx_strand_id
1 'polypeptide(L)'
;MNKDYLLKSLENENIELEDLKNLDRYLKEKYRRFLSNKYDGNFSKFLEKKIIKENFPKNAKVGLGGAKGSYADQVGHIIFPKGDIKYFKRFDQILDAIDENICQFGILPLENSSYGSVKEVYNLMLDRNFYILGSYKLNINHYLLGNSFSKISDIKEVYSHPQALGQCRKYIIDHGFIQNEYYNTALSAKLVKEKNDKKLAAIGSRFCTNLYGLKILDENIQNVSNNYTRFIIVGKDLKIYEKADKISVRLKALDRPGSLYNIVEKFKILDINMTKLESSPIPGSDFEFIFYFDFEGSIKEKKIKILLDFLNENARDFEFMGSYIDFSKIVDKNSN
;
A
#
# COMPACT_ATOMS: atom_id res chain seq x y z
N MET A 1 -26.39 -19.65 27.14
CA MET A 1 -25.16 -20.31 27.61
C MET A 1 -24.26 -19.23 28.22
N ASN A 2 -23.78 -19.41 29.47
CA ASN A 2 -23.06 -18.40 30.22
C ASN A 2 -21.65 -18.26 29.68
N LYS A 3 -21.12 -17.02 29.58
CA LYS A 3 -19.78 -16.68 29.12
C LYS A 3 -18.68 -17.45 29.88
N ASP A 4 -18.92 -17.67 31.19
CA ASP A 4 -17.99 -18.40 32.06
C ASP A 4 -17.92 -19.89 31.73
N TYR A 5 -19.01 -20.49 31.20
CA TYR A 5 -19.01 -21.86 30.71
C TYR A 5 -18.22 -22.04 29.42
N LEU A 6 -18.35 -21.09 28.48
CA LEU A 6 -17.57 -21.09 27.23
C LEU A 6 -16.08 -20.88 27.47
N LEU A 7 -15.72 -20.02 28.42
CA LEU A 7 -14.32 -19.80 28.79
C LEU A 7 -13.72 -21.02 29.47
N LYS A 8 -14.48 -21.70 30.36
CA LYS A 8 -14.05 -22.97 30.98
C LYS A 8 -13.96 -24.15 30.02
N SER A 9 -14.81 -24.23 29.00
CA SER A 9 -14.71 -25.26 27.95
C SER A 9 -13.53 -25.04 27.01
N LEU A 10 -13.15 -23.77 26.74
CA LEU A 10 -11.93 -23.41 26.02
C LEU A 10 -10.64 -23.77 26.78
N GLU A 11 -10.68 -23.66 28.11
CA GLU A 11 -9.54 -24.02 28.99
C GLU A 11 -9.32 -25.54 29.10
N ASN A 12 -10.35 -26.34 28.82
CA ASN A 12 -10.32 -27.83 29.00
C ASN A 12 -10.14 -28.64 27.71
N GLU A 13 -9.79 -28.00 26.56
CA GLU A 13 -9.55 -28.66 25.25
C GLU A 13 -10.70 -29.56 24.70
N ASN A 14 -11.89 -29.55 25.31
CA ASN A 14 -13.06 -30.31 24.86
C ASN A 14 -14.07 -29.42 24.14
N ILE A 15 -13.70 -28.90 22.94
CA ILE A 15 -14.62 -28.09 22.10
C ILE A 15 -15.30 -29.02 21.11
N GLU A 16 -16.60 -29.26 21.27
CA GLU A 16 -17.40 -29.96 20.27
C GLU A 16 -17.83 -29.00 19.13
N LEU A 17 -18.11 -29.59 17.95
CA LEU A 17 -18.53 -28.83 16.76
C LEU A 17 -19.78 -27.97 17.01
N GLU A 18 -20.61 -28.37 17.95
CA GLU A 18 -21.83 -27.69 18.39
C GLU A 18 -21.54 -26.42 19.18
N ASP A 19 -20.44 -26.39 19.93
CA ASP A 19 -19.98 -25.21 20.68
C ASP A 19 -19.47 -24.13 19.74
N LEU A 20 -18.83 -24.48 18.63
CA LEU A 20 -18.42 -23.55 17.58
C LEU A 20 -19.61 -22.90 16.89
N LYS A 21 -20.69 -23.66 16.62
CA LYS A 21 -21.94 -23.10 16.06
C LYS A 21 -22.63 -22.16 17.05
N ASN A 22 -22.57 -22.46 18.34
CA ASN A 22 -23.15 -21.64 19.40
C ASN A 22 -22.32 -20.35 19.63
N LEU A 23 -20.99 -20.41 19.47
CA LEU A 23 -20.12 -19.26 19.51
C LEU A 23 -20.42 -18.29 18.35
N ASP A 24 -20.64 -18.81 17.14
CA ASP A 24 -21.03 -18.02 15.98
C ASP A 24 -22.41 -17.33 16.19
N ARG A 25 -23.37 -18.06 16.81
CA ARG A 25 -24.68 -17.51 17.20
C ARG A 25 -24.54 -16.40 18.24
N TYR A 26 -23.70 -16.59 19.26
CA TYR A 26 -23.41 -15.57 20.28
C TYR A 26 -22.80 -14.30 19.67
N LEU A 27 -21.85 -14.43 18.76
CA LEU A 27 -21.25 -13.30 18.06
C LEU A 27 -22.25 -12.58 17.17
N LYS A 28 -23.15 -13.30 16.49
CA LYS A 28 -24.25 -12.71 15.69
C LYS A 28 -25.27 -11.96 16.56
N GLU A 29 -25.58 -12.48 17.76
CA GLU A 29 -26.50 -11.82 18.69
C GLU A 29 -25.85 -10.57 19.31
N LYS A 30 -24.57 -10.65 19.69
CA LYS A 30 -23.76 -9.50 20.15
C LYS A 30 -23.70 -8.41 19.08
N TYR A 31 -23.55 -8.77 17.80
CA TYR A 31 -23.61 -7.88 16.66
C TYR A 31 -24.97 -7.18 16.52
N ARG A 32 -26.08 -7.93 16.61
CA ARG A 32 -27.44 -7.36 16.55
C ARG A 32 -27.68 -6.36 17.67
N ARG A 33 -27.28 -6.66 18.90
CA ARG A 33 -27.39 -5.75 20.04
C ARG A 33 -26.53 -4.49 19.86
N PHE A 34 -25.32 -4.65 19.32
CA PHE A 34 -24.43 -3.54 19.05
C PHE A 34 -24.99 -2.59 17.98
N LEU A 35 -25.60 -3.15 16.92
CA LEU A 35 -26.27 -2.34 15.87
C LEU A 35 -27.58 -1.70 16.33
N SER A 36 -28.27 -2.27 17.31
CA SER A 36 -29.56 -1.75 17.82
C SER A 36 -29.38 -0.57 18.77
N ASN A 37 -28.23 -0.45 19.44
CA ASN A 37 -27.92 0.72 20.25
C ASN A 37 -27.76 1.93 19.31
N LYS A 38 -28.49 3.02 19.56
CA LYS A 38 -28.33 4.29 18.84
C LYS A 38 -26.92 4.83 19.10
N TYR A 39 -26.02 4.49 18.16
CA TYR A 39 -24.67 5.00 18.18
C TYR A 39 -24.70 6.40 17.55
N ASP A 40 -24.59 7.42 18.38
CA ASP A 40 -24.64 8.84 17.96
C ASP A 40 -23.22 9.42 17.89
N GLY A 41 -22.31 8.63 17.28
CA GLY A 41 -20.89 8.96 17.18
C GLY A 41 -20.63 10.29 16.47
N ASN A 42 -19.75 11.09 17.04
CA ASN A 42 -19.41 12.42 16.51
C ASN A 42 -18.31 12.34 15.43
N PHE A 43 -17.42 11.34 15.49
CA PHE A 43 -16.30 11.23 14.58
C PHE A 43 -16.73 10.86 13.16
N SER A 44 -17.60 9.87 13.02
CA SER A 44 -18.14 9.48 11.71
C SER A 44 -18.92 10.60 11.03
N LYS A 45 -19.68 11.40 11.81
CA LYS A 45 -20.37 12.62 11.31
C LYS A 45 -19.38 13.68 10.81
N PHE A 46 -18.24 13.84 11.47
CA PHE A 46 -17.17 14.71 10.99
C PHE A 46 -16.63 14.24 9.64
N LEU A 47 -16.39 12.94 9.47
CA LEU A 47 -15.88 12.37 8.21
C LEU A 47 -16.88 12.54 7.06
N GLU A 48 -18.18 12.42 7.30
CA GLU A 48 -19.20 12.63 6.27
C GLU A 48 -19.12 14.02 5.63
N LYS A 49 -18.78 15.04 6.41
CA LYS A 49 -18.58 16.43 5.92
C LYS A 49 -17.35 16.58 5.01
N LYS A 50 -16.46 15.57 5.00
CA LYS A 50 -15.26 15.54 4.16
C LYS A 50 -15.48 14.82 2.83
N ILE A 51 -16.69 14.26 2.60
CA ILE A 51 -17.05 13.65 1.33
C ILE A 51 -17.18 14.74 0.26
N ILE A 52 -16.49 14.52 -0.85
CA ILE A 52 -16.55 15.38 -2.03
C ILE A 52 -17.19 14.60 -3.18
N LYS A 53 -18.10 15.26 -3.90
CA LYS A 53 -18.82 14.66 -5.04
C LYS A 53 -18.02 14.68 -6.34
N GLU A 54 -16.92 15.41 -6.36
CA GLU A 54 -16.04 15.52 -7.52
C GLU A 54 -15.33 14.18 -7.78
N ASN A 55 -15.06 13.91 -9.06
CA ASN A 55 -14.21 12.80 -9.44
C ASN A 55 -12.77 13.05 -9.02
N PHE A 56 -12.03 11.97 -8.79
CA PHE A 56 -10.59 12.07 -8.53
C PHE A 56 -9.89 12.78 -9.70
N PRO A 57 -9.05 13.81 -9.47
CA PRO A 57 -8.50 14.63 -10.52
C PRO A 57 -7.52 13.84 -11.39
N LYS A 58 -7.65 13.97 -12.71
CA LYS A 58 -6.71 13.40 -13.70
C LYS A 58 -5.61 14.37 -14.10
N ASN A 59 -5.76 15.65 -13.76
CA ASN A 59 -4.82 16.73 -14.03
C ASN A 59 -4.43 17.35 -12.70
N ALA A 60 -3.21 17.12 -12.26
CA ALA A 60 -2.69 17.62 -10.99
C ALA A 60 -1.17 17.72 -11.02
N LYS A 61 -0.59 18.53 -10.11
CA LYS A 61 0.86 18.51 -9.84
C LYS A 61 1.16 17.39 -8.87
N VAL A 62 2.00 16.44 -9.29
CA VAL A 62 2.24 15.18 -8.56
C VAL A 62 3.72 14.98 -8.29
N GLY A 63 4.07 14.77 -7.02
CA GLY A 63 5.43 14.41 -6.60
C GLY A 63 5.65 12.90 -6.60
N LEU A 64 6.73 12.42 -7.19
CA LEU A 64 7.12 11.00 -7.21
C LEU A 64 8.55 10.84 -6.69
N GLY A 65 8.80 9.70 -6.01
CA GLY A 65 10.15 9.25 -5.69
C GLY A 65 10.83 8.58 -6.88
N GLY A 66 12.11 8.94 -7.11
CA GLY A 66 12.93 8.32 -8.14
C GLY A 66 13.05 9.15 -9.42
N ALA A 67 12.95 8.52 -10.58
CA ALA A 67 13.19 9.15 -11.88
C ALA A 67 12.10 8.77 -12.88
N LYS A 68 12.07 9.49 -13.99
CA LYS A 68 11.23 9.15 -15.15
C LYS A 68 11.56 7.73 -15.62
N GLY A 69 10.51 6.91 -15.82
CA GLY A 69 10.64 5.48 -16.15
C GLY A 69 10.61 4.54 -14.94
N SER A 70 10.57 5.06 -13.70
CA SER A 70 10.40 4.22 -12.50
C SER A 70 9.00 3.61 -12.39
N TYR A 71 8.82 2.62 -11.51
CA TYR A 71 7.49 2.06 -11.24
C TYR A 71 6.53 3.10 -10.62
N ALA A 72 7.04 4.02 -9.80
CA ALA A 72 6.24 5.14 -9.28
C ALA A 72 5.78 6.07 -10.43
N ASP A 73 6.63 6.32 -11.41
CA ASP A 73 6.30 7.10 -12.60
C ASP A 73 5.19 6.44 -13.45
N GLN A 74 5.27 5.12 -13.61
CA GLN A 74 4.21 4.35 -14.26
C GLN A 74 2.87 4.52 -13.55
N VAL A 75 2.84 4.41 -12.22
CA VAL A 75 1.63 4.65 -11.41
C VAL A 75 1.15 6.10 -11.58
N GLY A 76 2.08 7.06 -11.59
CA GLY A 76 1.77 8.47 -11.82
C GLY A 76 0.99 8.68 -13.13
N HIS A 77 1.45 8.10 -14.21
CA HIS A 77 0.77 8.21 -15.52
C HIS A 77 -0.55 7.45 -15.61
N ILE A 78 -0.70 6.33 -14.86
CA ILE A 78 -1.98 5.59 -14.78
C ILE A 78 -3.04 6.42 -14.04
N ILE A 79 -2.69 6.99 -12.90
CA ILE A 79 -3.65 7.71 -12.03
C ILE A 79 -3.89 9.14 -12.54
N PHE A 80 -2.82 9.81 -12.98
CA PHE A 80 -2.83 11.20 -13.43
C PHE A 80 -2.34 11.30 -14.89
N PRO A 81 -3.12 10.83 -15.87
CA PRO A 81 -2.68 10.78 -17.29
C PRO A 81 -2.43 12.15 -17.90
N LYS A 82 -2.88 13.23 -17.28
CA LYS A 82 -2.65 14.64 -17.67
C LYS A 82 -1.91 15.40 -16.57
N GLY A 83 -1.27 14.70 -15.62
CA GLY A 83 -0.58 15.31 -14.49
C GLY A 83 0.77 15.93 -14.87
N ASP A 84 1.12 17.00 -14.16
CA ASP A 84 2.47 17.58 -14.14
C ASP A 84 3.29 16.83 -13.09
N ILE A 85 4.18 15.93 -13.53
CA ILE A 85 4.95 15.02 -12.65
C ILE A 85 6.30 15.63 -12.32
N LYS A 86 6.60 15.73 -11.02
CA LYS A 86 7.88 16.16 -10.46
C LYS A 86 8.56 15.00 -9.74
N TYR A 87 9.87 14.85 -9.95
CA TYR A 87 10.67 13.76 -9.42
C TYR A 87 11.55 14.22 -8.28
N PHE A 88 11.55 13.46 -7.18
CA PHE A 88 12.31 13.74 -5.97
C PHE A 88 13.23 12.55 -5.64
N LYS A 89 14.37 12.83 -5.01
CA LYS A 89 15.33 11.80 -4.63
C LYS A 89 14.89 11.02 -3.38
N ARG A 90 14.20 11.69 -2.45
CA ARG A 90 13.76 11.13 -1.18
C ARG A 90 12.26 11.35 -1.00
N PHE A 91 11.62 10.49 -0.20
CA PHE A 91 10.16 10.55 0.02
C PHE A 91 9.75 11.74 0.89
N ASP A 92 10.59 12.17 1.85
CA ASP A 92 10.34 13.37 2.65
C ASP A 92 10.22 14.64 1.80
N GLN A 93 11.03 14.77 0.74
CA GLN A 93 10.95 15.89 -0.21
C GLN A 93 9.62 15.96 -0.95
N ILE A 94 8.95 14.83 -1.16
CA ILE A 94 7.60 14.81 -1.76
C ILE A 94 6.60 15.45 -0.81
N LEU A 95 6.70 15.13 0.49
CA LEU A 95 5.82 15.70 1.51
C LEU A 95 6.11 17.19 1.71
N ASP A 96 7.38 17.61 1.71
CA ASP A 96 7.76 19.03 1.72
C ASP A 96 7.12 19.77 0.53
N ALA A 97 7.19 19.19 -0.67
CA ALA A 97 6.59 19.79 -1.87
C ALA A 97 5.04 19.88 -1.80
N ILE A 98 4.39 18.97 -1.06
CA ILE A 98 2.95 19.04 -0.77
C ILE A 98 2.66 20.15 0.23
N ASP A 99 3.45 20.24 1.31
CA ASP A 99 3.29 21.26 2.35
C ASP A 99 3.49 22.68 1.78
N GLU A 100 4.43 22.84 0.87
CA GLU A 100 4.73 24.08 0.14
C GLU A 100 3.76 24.37 -1.02
N ASN A 101 2.77 23.51 -1.28
CA ASN A 101 1.83 23.59 -2.41
C ASN A 101 2.51 23.56 -3.81
N ILE A 102 3.74 23.08 -3.90
CA ILE A 102 4.44 22.79 -5.18
C ILE A 102 3.78 21.59 -5.87
N CYS A 103 3.40 20.59 -5.08
CA CYS A 103 2.61 19.42 -5.51
C CYS A 103 1.28 19.38 -4.78
N GLN A 104 0.23 18.90 -5.46
CA GLN A 104 -1.08 18.66 -4.86
C GLN A 104 -1.18 17.24 -4.27
N PHE A 105 -0.47 16.30 -4.89
CA PHE A 105 -0.42 14.90 -4.51
C PHE A 105 1.03 14.39 -4.50
N GLY A 106 1.26 13.38 -3.68
CA GLY A 106 2.47 12.57 -3.72
C GLY A 106 2.13 11.11 -3.96
N ILE A 107 3.02 10.36 -4.61
CA ILE A 107 2.90 8.91 -4.76
C ILE A 107 4.08 8.26 -4.04
N LEU A 108 3.76 7.41 -3.06
CA LEU A 108 4.72 6.73 -2.21
C LEU A 108 4.51 5.20 -2.28
N PRO A 109 5.58 4.39 -2.40
CA PRO A 109 5.46 2.94 -2.25
C PRO A 109 5.23 2.59 -0.78
N LEU A 110 4.15 1.89 -0.46
CA LEU A 110 3.84 1.54 0.92
C LEU A 110 4.32 0.15 1.30
N GLU A 111 4.14 -0.82 0.41
CA GLU A 111 4.52 -2.21 0.64
C GLU A 111 4.78 -2.95 -0.66
N ASN A 112 5.61 -3.98 -0.58
CA ASN A 112 5.88 -4.91 -1.67
C ASN A 112 5.61 -6.34 -1.21
N SER A 113 4.97 -7.16 -2.04
CA SER A 113 4.57 -8.53 -1.67
C SER A 113 5.75 -9.47 -1.39
N SER A 114 6.95 -9.15 -1.89
CA SER A 114 8.16 -9.97 -1.70
C SER A 114 9.09 -9.43 -0.60
N TYR A 115 9.03 -8.12 -0.31
CA TYR A 115 9.95 -7.46 0.62
C TYR A 115 9.27 -6.84 1.85
N GLY A 116 7.93 -6.90 1.89
CA GLY A 116 7.15 -6.34 3.00
C GLY A 116 7.01 -4.82 2.93
N SER A 117 6.87 -4.20 4.08
CA SER A 117 6.57 -2.79 4.23
C SER A 117 7.78 -1.89 4.00
N VAL A 118 7.55 -0.74 3.35
CA VAL A 118 8.57 0.29 3.13
C VAL A 118 8.71 1.13 4.40
N LYS A 119 9.62 0.73 5.28
CA LYS A 119 9.81 1.32 6.63
C LYS A 119 9.97 2.84 6.61
N GLU A 120 10.68 3.39 5.61
CA GLU A 120 10.87 4.83 5.46
C GLU A 120 9.52 5.57 5.33
N VAL A 121 8.57 5.03 4.54
CA VAL A 121 7.24 5.63 4.37
C VAL A 121 6.43 5.53 5.67
N TYR A 122 6.53 4.40 6.40
CA TYR A 122 5.86 4.28 7.71
C TYR A 122 6.42 5.26 8.74
N ASN A 123 7.73 5.51 8.75
CA ASN A 123 8.34 6.53 9.61
C ASN A 123 7.83 7.93 9.24
N LEU A 124 7.75 8.26 7.96
CA LEU A 124 7.17 9.52 7.51
C LEU A 124 5.69 9.67 7.93
N MET A 125 4.93 8.57 7.96
CA MET A 125 3.56 8.57 8.47
C MET A 125 3.49 8.89 9.97
N LEU A 126 4.54 8.58 10.76
CA LEU A 126 4.61 8.95 12.17
C LEU A 126 4.93 10.43 12.37
N ASP A 127 5.80 10.99 11.53
CA ASP A 127 6.40 12.30 11.71
C ASP A 127 5.64 13.44 11.00
N ARG A 128 4.80 13.10 10.02
CA ARG A 128 4.16 14.08 9.12
C ARG A 128 2.65 13.85 9.02
N ASN A 129 1.92 14.94 8.95
CA ASN A 129 0.47 14.91 8.74
C ASN A 129 0.12 14.93 7.27
N PHE A 130 -0.35 13.82 6.74
CA PHE A 130 -0.93 13.71 5.40
C PHE A 130 -2.01 12.63 5.37
N TYR A 131 -2.85 12.68 4.35
CA TYR A 131 -3.95 11.73 4.20
C TYR A 131 -3.76 10.87 2.96
N ILE A 132 -4.14 9.60 3.06
CA ILE A 132 -4.21 8.69 1.92
C ILE A 132 -5.50 8.98 1.15
N LEU A 133 -5.37 9.34 -0.11
CA LEU A 133 -6.46 9.74 -0.99
C LEU A 133 -6.74 8.74 -2.11
N GLY A 134 -5.82 7.78 -2.30
CA GLY A 134 -5.93 6.68 -3.25
C GLY A 134 -4.88 5.61 -3.00
N SER A 135 -5.08 4.44 -3.59
CA SER A 135 -4.05 3.39 -3.68
C SER A 135 -4.07 2.72 -5.05
N TYR A 136 -2.91 2.20 -5.45
CA TYR A 136 -2.77 1.40 -6.65
C TYR A 136 -1.78 0.26 -6.42
N LYS A 137 -2.18 -0.97 -6.79
CA LYS A 137 -1.36 -2.16 -6.71
C LYS A 137 -0.79 -2.45 -8.10
N LEU A 138 0.50 -2.17 -8.29
CA LEU A 138 1.21 -2.40 -9.54
C LEU A 138 1.90 -3.76 -9.52
N ASN A 139 1.70 -4.56 -10.55
CA ASN A 139 2.50 -5.77 -10.79
C ASN A 139 3.91 -5.37 -11.26
N ILE A 140 4.93 -5.85 -10.57
CA ILE A 140 6.33 -5.54 -10.83
C ILE A 140 6.92 -6.64 -11.71
N ASN A 141 6.95 -6.40 -13.00
CA ASN A 141 7.57 -7.28 -13.97
C ASN A 141 8.92 -6.71 -14.40
N HIS A 142 9.95 -7.51 -14.38
CA HIS A 142 11.28 -7.15 -14.81
C HIS A 142 11.58 -7.66 -16.21
N TYR A 143 12.19 -6.80 -17.01
CA TYR A 143 12.57 -7.04 -18.39
C TYR A 143 14.07 -6.84 -18.54
N LEU A 144 14.71 -7.65 -19.37
CA LEU A 144 16.07 -7.41 -19.82
C LEU A 144 16.03 -6.42 -20.98
N LEU A 145 16.61 -5.25 -20.79
CA LEU A 145 16.56 -4.12 -21.72
C LEU A 145 17.96 -3.85 -22.30
N GLY A 146 18.08 -3.88 -23.60
CA GLY A 146 19.34 -3.58 -24.30
C GLY A 146 19.16 -2.57 -25.41
N ASN A 147 20.27 -2.16 -26.05
CA ASN A 147 20.21 -1.32 -27.23
C ASN A 147 19.56 -2.06 -28.41
N SER A 148 19.00 -1.35 -29.38
CA SER A 148 18.23 -1.92 -30.49
C SER A 148 19.00 -2.97 -31.30
N PHE A 149 20.31 -2.85 -31.37
CA PHE A 149 21.23 -3.76 -32.09
C PHE A 149 21.77 -4.91 -31.22
N SER A 150 21.51 -4.92 -29.87
CA SER A 150 21.95 -5.97 -28.97
C SER A 150 21.11 -7.24 -29.11
N LYS A 151 21.75 -8.40 -28.89
CA LYS A 151 21.11 -9.70 -28.69
C LYS A 151 21.45 -10.23 -27.30
N ILE A 152 20.66 -11.15 -26.75
CA ILE A 152 20.94 -11.75 -25.43
C ILE A 152 22.35 -12.36 -25.39
N SER A 153 22.77 -13.00 -26.46
CA SER A 153 24.12 -13.61 -26.58
C SER A 153 25.29 -12.62 -26.54
N ASP A 154 25.03 -11.35 -26.82
CA ASP A 154 26.05 -10.31 -26.75
C ASP A 154 26.27 -9.83 -25.30
N ILE A 155 25.25 -9.96 -24.42
CA ILE A 155 25.23 -9.35 -23.08
C ILE A 155 26.28 -10.01 -22.19
N LYS A 156 27.04 -9.17 -21.48
CA LYS A 156 28.04 -9.55 -20.48
C LYS A 156 27.69 -8.97 -19.11
N GLU A 157 27.15 -7.76 -19.08
CA GLU A 157 26.88 -7.03 -17.85
C GLU A 157 25.44 -6.55 -17.79
N VAL A 158 24.85 -6.64 -16.60
CA VAL A 158 23.51 -6.14 -16.32
C VAL A 158 23.55 -5.10 -15.20
N TYR A 159 22.81 -4.02 -15.38
CA TYR A 159 22.71 -2.90 -14.44
C TYR A 159 21.30 -2.79 -13.89
N SER A 160 21.16 -2.67 -12.57
CA SER A 160 19.86 -2.35 -11.95
C SER A 160 20.02 -1.92 -10.49
N HIS A 161 18.89 -1.56 -9.87
CA HIS A 161 18.81 -1.39 -8.42
C HIS A 161 19.08 -2.73 -7.71
N PRO A 162 19.76 -2.76 -6.55
CA PRO A 162 20.09 -3.99 -5.81
C PRO A 162 18.88 -4.91 -5.61
N GLN A 163 17.72 -4.34 -5.28
CA GLN A 163 16.49 -5.10 -5.10
C GLN A 163 16.04 -5.82 -6.39
N ALA A 164 16.11 -5.16 -7.55
CA ALA A 164 15.73 -5.77 -8.82
C ALA A 164 16.75 -6.85 -9.27
N LEU A 165 18.04 -6.63 -9.02
CA LEU A 165 19.08 -7.65 -9.23
C LEU A 165 18.80 -8.89 -8.37
N GLY A 166 18.48 -8.71 -7.08
CA GLY A 166 18.10 -9.81 -6.19
C GLY A 166 16.84 -10.57 -6.67
N GLN A 167 15.85 -9.85 -7.18
CA GLN A 167 14.62 -10.44 -7.73
C GLN A 167 14.84 -11.22 -9.04
N CYS A 168 15.92 -10.94 -9.78
CA CYS A 168 16.29 -11.62 -11.02
C CYS A 168 17.54 -12.50 -10.88
N ARG A 169 17.97 -12.80 -9.63
CA ARG A 169 19.25 -13.47 -9.35
C ARG A 169 19.41 -14.79 -10.11
N LYS A 170 18.38 -15.64 -10.16
CA LYS A 170 18.45 -16.91 -10.86
C LYS A 170 18.73 -16.68 -12.34
N TYR A 171 17.98 -15.80 -13.00
CA TYR A 171 18.16 -15.46 -14.40
C TYR A 171 19.57 -14.94 -14.71
N ILE A 172 20.11 -14.06 -13.85
CA ILE A 172 21.46 -13.49 -14.00
C ILE A 172 22.53 -14.58 -13.93
N ILE A 173 22.41 -15.53 -12.97
CA ILE A 173 23.34 -16.65 -12.81
C ILE A 173 23.25 -17.61 -13.99
N ASP A 174 22.05 -18.01 -14.41
CA ASP A 174 21.82 -18.97 -15.49
C ASP A 174 22.42 -18.48 -16.84
N HIS A 175 22.48 -17.16 -17.03
CA HIS A 175 23.07 -16.53 -18.23
C HIS A 175 24.55 -16.12 -18.05
N GLY A 176 25.11 -16.26 -16.86
CA GLY A 176 26.51 -15.88 -16.56
C GLY A 176 26.76 -14.37 -16.66
N PHE A 177 25.75 -13.53 -16.41
CA PHE A 177 25.91 -12.08 -16.46
C PHE A 177 26.61 -11.53 -15.22
N ILE A 178 27.48 -10.53 -15.41
CA ILE A 178 28.06 -9.74 -14.35
C ILE A 178 27.01 -8.71 -13.89
N GLN A 179 26.66 -8.74 -12.62
CA GLN A 179 25.71 -7.78 -12.05
C GLN A 179 26.39 -6.51 -11.54
N ASN A 180 25.82 -5.37 -11.88
CA ASN A 180 26.29 -4.05 -11.45
C ASN A 180 25.15 -3.28 -10.77
N GLU A 181 25.35 -2.87 -9.53
CA GLU A 181 24.38 -2.06 -8.81
C GLU A 181 24.33 -0.63 -9.33
N TYR A 182 23.13 -0.07 -9.40
CA TYR A 182 22.92 1.31 -9.79
C TYR A 182 21.76 1.93 -9.01
N TYR A 183 21.63 3.26 -9.06
CA TYR A 183 20.72 4.05 -8.23
C TYR A 183 19.25 3.58 -8.28
N ASN A 184 18.72 3.28 -9.46
CA ASN A 184 17.39 2.71 -9.65
C ASN A 184 17.27 2.06 -11.04
N THR A 185 16.20 1.29 -11.25
CA THR A 185 15.95 0.54 -12.50
C THR A 185 15.85 1.43 -13.73
N ALA A 186 15.23 2.61 -13.60
CA ALA A 186 15.05 3.55 -14.73
C ALA A 186 16.36 4.24 -15.12
N LEU A 187 17.16 4.67 -14.15
CA LEU A 187 18.48 5.25 -14.41
C LEU A 187 19.45 4.22 -14.98
N SER A 188 19.31 2.94 -14.60
CA SER A 188 20.09 1.85 -15.23
C SER A 188 19.76 1.70 -16.71
N ALA A 189 18.48 1.78 -17.08
CA ALA A 189 18.07 1.78 -18.48
C ALA A 189 18.63 3.00 -19.25
N LYS A 190 18.59 4.18 -18.63
CA LYS A 190 19.19 5.40 -19.19
C LYS A 190 20.70 5.24 -19.40
N LEU A 191 21.42 4.70 -18.41
CA LEU A 191 22.86 4.43 -18.49
C LEU A 191 23.22 3.52 -19.66
N VAL A 192 22.48 2.39 -19.84
CA VAL A 192 22.71 1.45 -20.94
C VAL A 192 22.50 2.14 -22.30
N LYS A 193 21.49 3.00 -22.40
CA LYS A 193 21.27 3.81 -23.61
C LYS A 193 22.43 4.74 -23.91
N GLU A 194 22.89 5.49 -22.89
CA GLU A 194 23.96 6.50 -23.03
C GLU A 194 25.31 5.85 -23.37
N LYS A 195 25.63 4.71 -22.72
CA LYS A 195 26.87 3.97 -23.02
C LYS A 195 26.87 3.36 -24.42
N ASN A 196 25.71 3.10 -24.99
CA ASN A 196 25.51 2.59 -26.37
C ASN A 196 26.39 1.37 -26.72
N ASP A 197 26.64 0.48 -25.75
CA ASP A 197 27.41 -0.75 -25.89
C ASP A 197 26.47 -1.96 -25.99
N LYS A 198 26.69 -2.83 -26.98
CA LYS A 198 25.90 -4.05 -27.20
C LYS A 198 26.04 -5.09 -26.10
N LYS A 199 27.12 -5.02 -25.30
CA LYS A 199 27.41 -5.95 -24.19
C LYS A 199 26.66 -5.62 -22.91
N LEU A 200 26.00 -4.46 -22.84
CA LEU A 200 25.34 -3.98 -21.64
C LEU A 200 23.82 -4.11 -21.75
N ALA A 201 23.20 -4.53 -20.65
CA ALA A 201 21.75 -4.53 -20.52
C ALA A 201 21.34 -3.94 -19.15
N ALA A 202 20.10 -3.46 -19.07
CA ALA A 202 19.48 -3.05 -17.82
C ALA A 202 18.34 -4.00 -17.44
N ILE A 203 18.13 -4.21 -16.16
CA ILE A 203 16.92 -4.85 -15.65
C ILE A 203 15.98 -3.74 -15.19
N GLY A 204 14.80 -3.65 -15.82
CA GLY A 204 13.85 -2.58 -15.54
C GLY A 204 12.44 -2.87 -16.04
N SER A 205 11.58 -1.86 -15.99
CA SER A 205 10.20 -1.95 -16.46
C SER A 205 10.11 -1.81 -17.99
N ARG A 206 9.07 -2.40 -18.59
CA ARG A 206 8.75 -2.21 -20.03
C ARG A 206 8.62 -0.72 -20.38
N PHE A 207 8.18 0.11 -19.45
CA PHE A 207 8.00 1.54 -19.66
C PHE A 207 9.30 2.26 -20.08
N CYS A 208 10.46 1.76 -19.62
CA CYS A 208 11.78 2.29 -20.01
C CYS A 208 12.12 2.09 -21.50
N THR A 209 11.50 1.13 -22.20
CA THR A 209 11.80 0.89 -23.62
C THR A 209 11.42 2.09 -24.49
N ASN A 210 10.17 2.54 -24.37
CA ASN A 210 9.67 3.69 -25.13
C ASN A 210 10.37 4.98 -24.71
N LEU A 211 10.66 5.11 -23.40
CA LEU A 211 11.25 6.31 -22.86
C LEU A 211 12.69 6.55 -23.32
N TYR A 212 13.51 5.48 -23.38
CA TYR A 212 14.93 5.55 -23.70
C TYR A 212 15.27 4.96 -25.06
N GLY A 213 14.29 4.47 -25.81
CA GLY A 213 14.54 3.82 -27.11
C GLY A 213 15.38 2.54 -26.99
N LEU A 214 15.13 1.78 -25.93
CA LEU A 214 15.72 0.44 -25.71
C LEU A 214 14.81 -0.65 -26.29
N LYS A 215 15.38 -1.82 -26.50
CA LYS A 215 14.68 -3.03 -26.93
C LYS A 215 14.52 -3.99 -25.73
N ILE A 216 13.39 -4.65 -25.63
CA ILE A 216 13.23 -5.81 -24.75
C ILE A 216 14.00 -6.98 -25.37
N LEU A 217 14.98 -7.49 -24.63
CA LEU A 217 15.74 -8.68 -25.00
C LEU A 217 15.09 -9.94 -24.44
N ASP A 218 14.53 -9.84 -23.21
CA ASP A 218 13.79 -10.93 -22.58
C ASP A 218 12.75 -10.37 -21.58
N GLU A 219 11.69 -11.15 -21.33
CA GLU A 219 10.53 -10.73 -20.56
C GLU A 219 10.35 -11.61 -19.32
N ASN A 220 9.79 -11.02 -18.25
CA ASN A 220 9.40 -11.72 -17.02
C ASN A 220 10.56 -12.50 -16.39
N ILE A 221 11.72 -11.86 -16.31
CA ILE A 221 12.97 -12.47 -15.86
C ILE A 221 13.11 -12.56 -14.34
N GLN A 222 12.11 -12.11 -13.57
CA GLN A 222 12.08 -12.19 -12.12
C GLN A 222 11.86 -13.63 -11.63
N ASN A 223 12.45 -13.96 -10.46
CA ASN A 223 12.34 -15.29 -9.84
C ASN A 223 10.92 -15.68 -9.45
N VAL A 224 10.06 -14.69 -9.14
CA VAL A 224 8.68 -14.86 -8.67
C VAL A 224 7.76 -14.00 -9.51
N SER A 225 6.78 -14.61 -10.17
CA SER A 225 5.83 -13.92 -11.05
C SER A 225 4.80 -13.06 -10.29
N ASN A 226 4.55 -13.38 -9.02
CA ASN A 226 3.51 -12.70 -8.22
C ASN A 226 4.13 -11.62 -7.32
N ASN A 227 4.79 -10.62 -7.93
CA ASN A 227 5.44 -9.52 -7.25
C ASN A 227 4.65 -8.22 -7.47
N TYR A 228 4.08 -7.68 -6.40
CA TYR A 228 3.29 -6.45 -6.43
C TYR A 228 3.84 -5.41 -5.48
N THR A 229 3.81 -4.16 -5.91
CA THR A 229 4.04 -3.02 -5.03
C THR A 229 2.74 -2.23 -4.91
N ARG A 230 2.29 -2.00 -3.67
CA ARG A 230 1.19 -1.09 -3.40
C ARG A 230 1.74 0.31 -3.20
N PHE A 231 1.28 1.23 -4.04
CA PHE A 231 1.52 2.66 -3.93
C PHE A 231 0.31 3.33 -3.29
N ILE A 232 0.56 4.34 -2.48
CA ILE A 232 -0.46 5.25 -1.94
C ILE A 232 -0.33 6.61 -2.59
N ILE A 233 -1.47 7.23 -2.84
CA ILE A 233 -1.57 8.62 -3.27
C ILE A 233 -1.91 9.43 -2.04
N VAL A 234 -1.05 10.39 -1.71
CA VAL A 234 -1.16 11.21 -0.50
C VAL A 234 -1.38 12.68 -0.83
N GLY A 235 -2.00 13.39 0.10
CA GLY A 235 -2.22 14.84 0.01
C GLY A 235 -2.36 15.48 1.37
N LYS A 236 -2.29 16.81 1.43
CA LYS A 236 -2.31 17.61 2.66
C LYS A 236 -3.66 17.58 3.36
N ASP A 237 -4.75 17.67 2.59
CA ASP A 237 -6.09 17.82 3.13
C ASP A 237 -6.85 16.49 3.16
N LEU A 238 -7.64 16.26 4.19
CA LEU A 238 -8.58 15.15 4.24
C LEU A 238 -9.71 15.38 3.23
N LYS A 239 -9.67 14.61 2.15
CA LYS A 239 -10.70 14.57 1.11
C LYS A 239 -11.15 13.13 0.90
N ILE A 240 -12.44 12.88 1.00
CA ILE A 240 -13.00 11.54 0.80
C ILE A 240 -13.80 11.57 -0.50
N TYR A 241 -13.28 10.93 -1.52
CA TYR A 241 -13.97 10.85 -2.81
C TYR A 241 -15.13 9.88 -2.74
N GLU A 242 -16.21 10.16 -3.48
CA GLU A 242 -17.48 9.42 -3.35
C GLU A 242 -17.35 7.91 -3.58
N LYS A 243 -16.39 7.49 -4.41
CA LYS A 243 -16.11 6.08 -4.73
C LYS A 243 -15.07 5.43 -3.79
N ALA A 244 -14.74 6.07 -2.66
CA ALA A 244 -13.83 5.51 -1.67
C ALA A 244 -14.40 4.20 -1.11
N ASP A 245 -13.58 3.14 -1.18
CA ASP A 245 -13.95 1.77 -0.83
C ASP A 245 -12.93 1.09 0.10
N LYS A 246 -11.90 1.83 0.52
CA LYS A 246 -10.86 1.37 1.42
C LYS A 246 -10.53 2.42 2.46
N ILE A 247 -10.21 1.97 3.67
CA ILE A 247 -9.93 2.85 4.81
C ILE A 247 -8.63 2.39 5.45
N SER A 248 -7.80 3.35 5.83
CA SER A 248 -6.61 3.13 6.64
C SER A 248 -6.69 3.96 7.93
N VAL A 249 -6.36 3.31 9.03
CA VAL A 249 -6.23 3.95 10.34
C VAL A 249 -4.95 3.50 11.03
N ARG A 250 -4.45 4.30 11.96
CA ARG A 250 -3.41 3.90 12.91
C ARG A 250 -3.85 4.17 14.34
N LEU A 251 -3.38 3.37 15.27
CA LEU A 251 -3.70 3.51 16.67
C LEU A 251 -2.70 2.77 17.56
N LYS A 252 -2.68 3.12 18.84
CA LYS A 252 -2.07 2.31 19.90
C LYS A 252 -3.15 1.49 20.60
N ALA A 253 -2.90 0.21 20.82
CA ALA A 253 -3.73 -0.57 21.74
C ALA A 253 -3.46 -0.12 23.19
N LEU A 254 -4.46 -0.24 24.05
CA LEU A 254 -4.27 -0.02 25.47
C LEU A 254 -3.26 -1.04 26.02
N ASP A 255 -2.38 -0.62 26.91
CA ASP A 255 -1.40 -1.52 27.54
C ASP A 255 -2.06 -2.38 28.64
N ARG A 256 -2.79 -3.40 28.18
CA ARG A 256 -3.43 -4.43 29.02
C ARG A 256 -3.74 -5.67 28.21
N PRO A 257 -3.78 -6.87 28.85
CA PRO A 257 -4.11 -8.10 28.18
C PRO A 257 -5.44 -8.04 27.40
N GLY A 258 -5.45 -8.54 26.16
CA GLY A 258 -6.63 -8.59 25.31
C GLY A 258 -7.01 -7.30 24.59
N SER A 259 -6.26 -6.20 24.74
CA SER A 259 -6.61 -4.91 24.10
C SER A 259 -6.66 -4.97 22.59
N LEU A 260 -5.65 -5.56 21.94
CA LEU A 260 -5.65 -5.75 20.50
C LEU A 260 -6.76 -6.72 20.06
N TYR A 261 -7.00 -7.79 20.83
CA TYR A 261 -8.09 -8.72 20.55
C TYR A 261 -9.45 -8.00 20.53
N ASN A 262 -9.72 -7.12 21.49
CA ASN A 262 -10.98 -6.36 21.56
C ASN A 262 -11.17 -5.47 20.31
N ILE A 263 -10.10 -4.94 19.76
CA ILE A 263 -10.14 -4.16 18.51
C ILE A 263 -10.45 -5.09 17.32
N VAL A 264 -9.69 -6.17 17.16
CA VAL A 264 -9.87 -7.13 16.06
C VAL A 264 -11.24 -7.81 16.11
N GLU A 265 -11.75 -8.12 17.31
CA GLU A 265 -13.09 -8.68 17.49
C GLU A 265 -14.18 -7.79 16.87
N LYS A 266 -14.02 -6.46 16.90
CA LYS A 266 -15.00 -5.55 16.30
C LYS A 266 -15.11 -5.68 14.79
N PHE A 267 -13.99 -5.91 14.11
CA PHE A 267 -14.01 -6.18 12.67
C PHE A 267 -14.83 -7.43 12.36
N LYS A 268 -14.64 -8.51 13.14
CA LYS A 268 -15.42 -9.75 12.98
C LYS A 268 -16.91 -9.53 13.29
N ILE A 269 -17.24 -8.86 14.42
CA ILE A 269 -18.63 -8.60 14.83
C ILE A 269 -19.37 -7.77 13.78
N LEU A 270 -18.70 -6.82 13.15
CA LEU A 270 -19.26 -5.91 12.14
C LEU A 270 -19.19 -6.48 10.73
N ASP A 271 -18.65 -7.69 10.55
CA ASP A 271 -18.43 -8.29 9.23
C ASP A 271 -17.68 -7.35 8.27
N ILE A 272 -16.52 -6.84 8.74
CA ILE A 272 -15.64 -5.96 7.98
C ILE A 272 -14.36 -6.72 7.65
N ASN A 273 -14.03 -6.79 6.35
CA ASN A 273 -12.82 -7.43 5.88
C ASN A 273 -11.60 -6.55 6.14
N MET A 274 -10.71 -7.02 7.03
CA MET A 274 -9.42 -6.40 7.28
C MET A 274 -8.41 -6.89 6.23
N THR A 275 -7.85 -5.98 5.46
CA THR A 275 -6.89 -6.29 4.39
C THR A 275 -5.44 -6.14 4.82
N LYS A 276 -5.19 -5.46 5.95
CA LYS A 276 -3.87 -5.30 6.55
C LYS A 276 -3.96 -5.10 8.06
N LEU A 277 -3.05 -5.74 8.76
CA LEU A 277 -2.70 -5.46 10.15
C LEU A 277 -1.18 -5.52 10.27
N GLU A 278 -0.57 -4.42 10.66
CA GLU A 278 0.87 -4.31 10.85
C GLU A 278 1.19 -3.56 12.12
N SER A 279 2.18 -4.03 12.85
CA SER A 279 2.72 -3.35 14.02
C SER A 279 4.07 -2.72 13.68
N SER A 280 4.30 -1.51 14.13
CA SER A 280 5.58 -0.82 14.01
C SER A 280 6.01 -0.31 15.39
N PRO A 281 7.27 -0.54 15.82
CA PRO A 281 7.77 0.05 17.04
C PRO A 281 7.84 1.58 16.90
N ILE A 282 7.57 2.27 17.99
CA ILE A 282 7.67 3.74 18.04
C ILE A 282 9.11 4.09 18.39
N PRO A 283 9.84 4.82 17.53
CA PRO A 283 11.20 5.24 17.83
C PRO A 283 11.28 6.04 19.14
N GLY A 284 12.23 5.71 20.01
CA GLY A 284 12.44 6.42 21.26
C GLY A 284 11.47 6.08 22.39
N SER A 285 10.54 5.13 22.20
CA SER A 285 9.67 4.60 23.25
C SER A 285 10.17 3.28 23.81
N ASP A 286 9.77 2.95 25.03
CA ASP A 286 10.12 1.69 25.70
C ASP A 286 9.12 0.59 25.30
N PHE A 287 9.43 -0.10 24.16
CA PHE A 287 8.62 -1.18 23.59
C PHE A 287 7.15 -0.85 23.28
N GLU A 288 6.82 0.42 22.99
CA GLU A 288 5.50 0.78 22.49
C GLU A 288 5.37 0.49 20.99
N PHE A 289 4.18 0.05 20.58
CA PHE A 289 3.86 -0.26 19.19
C PHE A 289 2.65 0.55 18.73
N ILE A 290 2.74 1.03 17.49
CA ILE A 290 1.60 1.53 16.75
C ILE A 290 1.12 0.47 15.79
N PHE A 291 -0.20 0.32 15.66
CA PHE A 291 -0.84 -0.62 14.77
C PHE A 291 -1.50 0.11 13.60
N TYR A 292 -1.21 -0.36 12.40
CA TYR A 292 -1.83 0.10 11.16
C TYR A 292 -2.86 -0.93 10.72
N PHE A 293 -4.07 -0.46 10.44
CA PHE A 293 -5.17 -1.26 9.95
C PHE A 293 -5.64 -0.72 8.61
N ASP A 294 -5.71 -1.60 7.60
CA ASP A 294 -6.44 -1.31 6.37
C ASP A 294 -7.64 -2.25 6.28
N PHE A 295 -8.77 -1.74 5.87
CA PHE A 295 -9.99 -2.52 5.71
C PHE A 295 -10.86 -2.00 4.57
N GLU A 296 -11.71 -2.88 4.05
CA GLU A 296 -12.65 -2.56 3.00
C GLU A 296 -13.93 -1.96 3.58
N GLY A 297 -14.48 -1.00 2.85
CA GLY A 297 -15.76 -0.37 3.17
C GLY A 297 -15.78 1.12 2.87
N SER A 298 -17.00 1.67 2.85
CA SER A 298 -17.24 3.09 2.66
C SER A 298 -17.69 3.74 3.96
N ILE A 299 -17.24 4.96 4.24
CA ILE A 299 -17.72 5.73 5.41
C ILE A 299 -19.24 6.01 5.36
N LYS A 300 -19.90 5.76 4.22
CA LYS A 300 -21.36 5.82 4.09
C LYS A 300 -22.07 4.65 4.77
N GLU A 301 -21.37 3.52 4.96
CA GLU A 301 -21.92 2.31 5.56
C GLU A 301 -22.04 2.44 7.07
N LYS A 302 -23.20 2.06 7.62
CA LYS A 302 -23.47 2.11 9.06
C LYS A 302 -22.44 1.34 9.88
N LYS A 303 -22.04 0.13 9.43
CA LYS A 303 -21.06 -0.71 10.12
C LYS A 303 -19.68 -0.05 10.20
N ILE A 304 -19.26 0.66 9.15
CA ILE A 304 -17.99 1.40 9.11
C ILE A 304 -18.02 2.58 10.07
N LYS A 305 -19.10 3.34 10.12
CA LYS A 305 -19.26 4.44 11.07
C LYS A 305 -19.14 3.96 12.50
N ILE A 306 -19.83 2.88 12.84
CA ILE A 306 -19.79 2.27 14.16
C ILE A 306 -18.36 1.82 14.52
N LEU A 307 -17.63 1.20 13.57
CA LEU A 307 -16.26 0.80 13.81
C LEU A 307 -15.36 2.02 14.08
N LEU A 308 -15.43 3.05 13.24
CA LEU A 308 -14.58 4.23 13.33
C LEU A 308 -14.82 5.01 14.64
N ASP A 309 -16.09 5.17 15.03
CA ASP A 309 -16.45 5.80 16.29
C ASP A 309 -15.95 4.97 17.48
N PHE A 310 -16.11 3.63 17.43
CA PHE A 310 -15.57 2.75 18.44
C PHE A 310 -14.04 2.85 18.57
N LEU A 311 -13.31 2.87 17.45
CA LEU A 311 -11.84 2.97 17.45
C LEU A 311 -11.40 4.33 18.04
N ASN A 312 -12.06 5.42 17.66
CA ASN A 312 -11.77 6.75 18.16
C ASN A 312 -11.99 6.87 19.69
N GLU A 313 -12.97 6.16 20.25
CA GLU A 313 -13.28 6.22 21.69
C GLU A 313 -12.43 5.25 22.53
N ASN A 314 -12.02 4.10 21.96
CA ASN A 314 -11.46 2.99 22.74
C ASN A 314 -9.98 2.68 22.44
N ALA A 315 -9.36 3.35 21.48
CA ALA A 315 -7.94 3.24 21.20
C ALA A 315 -7.18 4.47 21.70
N ARG A 316 -5.90 4.29 22.03
CA ARG A 316 -4.99 5.41 22.30
C ARG A 316 -4.41 5.89 20.96
N ASP A 317 -4.18 7.19 20.86
CA ASP A 317 -3.54 7.83 19.72
C ASP A 317 -4.15 7.37 18.37
N PHE A 318 -5.52 7.30 18.36
CA PHE A 318 -6.25 6.94 17.15
C PHE A 318 -6.10 8.04 16.10
N GLU A 319 -5.74 7.63 14.89
CA GLU A 319 -5.63 8.54 13.75
C GLU A 319 -6.26 7.92 12.50
N PHE A 320 -7.13 8.69 11.86
CA PHE A 320 -7.73 8.37 10.59
C PHE A 320 -6.81 8.81 9.45
N MET A 321 -6.21 7.86 8.77
CA MET A 321 -5.23 8.13 7.71
C MET A 321 -5.89 8.41 6.36
N GLY A 322 -7.13 7.94 6.14
CA GLY A 322 -7.91 8.23 4.94
C GLY A 322 -8.97 7.19 4.64
N SER A 323 -9.99 7.63 3.88
CA SER A 323 -10.91 6.76 3.14
C SER A 323 -10.73 7.08 1.67
N TYR A 324 -10.36 6.09 0.86
CA TYR A 324 -9.80 6.31 -0.46
C TYR A 324 -10.21 5.25 -1.48
N ILE A 325 -9.96 5.54 -2.75
CA ILE A 325 -10.24 4.66 -3.88
C ILE A 325 -9.09 3.68 -4.05
N ASP A 326 -9.39 2.37 -4.13
CA ASP A 326 -8.45 1.39 -4.64
C ASP A 326 -8.55 1.33 -6.18
N PHE A 327 -7.66 2.07 -6.85
CA PHE A 327 -7.65 2.19 -8.30
C PHE A 327 -7.35 0.87 -9.02
N SER A 328 -6.75 -0.13 -8.35
CA SER A 328 -6.50 -1.45 -8.95
C SER A 328 -7.81 -2.11 -9.39
N LYS A 329 -8.86 -1.97 -8.58
CA LYS A 329 -10.19 -2.52 -8.89
C LYS A 329 -10.88 -1.84 -10.09
N ILE A 330 -10.43 -0.63 -10.46
CA ILE A 330 -11.03 0.17 -11.54
C ILE A 330 -10.29 -0.07 -12.86
N VAL A 331 -8.96 -0.09 -12.82
CA VAL A 331 -8.10 -0.24 -14.01
C VAL A 331 -8.23 -1.64 -14.59
N ASP A 332 -8.25 -2.68 -13.75
CA ASP A 332 -8.39 -4.07 -14.19
C ASP A 332 -9.73 -4.34 -14.91
N LYS A 333 -10.81 -3.62 -14.53
CA LYS A 333 -12.12 -3.72 -15.20
C LYS A 333 -12.15 -3.10 -16.60
N ASN A 334 -11.24 -2.20 -16.92
CA ASN A 334 -11.16 -1.53 -18.23
C ASN A 334 -10.14 -2.22 -19.17
N SER A 335 -9.44 -3.25 -18.68
CA SER A 335 -8.41 -4.00 -19.43
C SER A 335 -8.94 -5.35 -19.94
N ASN A 336 -10.17 -5.72 -19.60
CA ASN A 336 -10.94 -6.85 -20.11
C ASN A 336 -12.05 -6.31 -21.04
#